data_1e50b32c89285a07607f5c46becd699a
#
_entry.id   1e50b32c89285a07607f5c46becd699a
#
_cell.length_a   1.000
_cell.length_b   1.000
_cell.length_c   1.000
_cell.angle_alpha   90.00
_cell.angle_beta   90.00
_cell.angle_gamma   90.00
#
_symmetry.space_group_name_H-M   'P 1'
#
loop_
_entity.id
_entity.type
_entity.pdbx_description
1 polymer ?
#
loop_
_entity_poly.entity_id
_entity_poly.type
_entity_poly.pdbx_seq_one_letter_code
_entity_poly.pdbx_strand_id
1 'polypeptide(L)'
;MKKNIHTNIDQIRNDFPILKRKVNGQNLIYFDNAATSQTPQIVIDSIADYYSKYNSNIHRGVHFLSQEATDAYEKSRVKFQKHFNADNSYEIIFTSGTTHSINLVANGFKKILKKNDEIIISQLEHHSNIVPWQMLCEETGAKIKVIPIDNNGELIIDKFENLLNSKTKLVFVNHVSNALGIVNPIKHIIKKAHEFNAIVLVDGAQATPHMKIDVVDLDVDFYVTSTHK
;
A
#
# COMPACT_ATOMS: atom_id res chain seq x y z
N MET A 1 -14.92 28.18 -9.52
CA MET A 1 -14.35 28.07 -10.88
C MET A 1 -13.37 26.89 -10.90
N LYS A 2 -13.74 25.73 -11.50
CA LYS A 2 -12.79 24.63 -11.73
C LYS A 2 -11.84 25.11 -12.84
N LYS A 3 -10.56 25.35 -12.51
CA LYS A 3 -9.53 25.52 -13.52
C LYS A 3 -9.47 24.20 -14.33
N ASN A 4 -9.89 24.25 -15.59
CA ASN A 4 -9.56 23.21 -16.56
C ASN A 4 -8.04 23.24 -16.72
N ILE A 5 -7.34 22.40 -15.96
CA ILE A 5 -5.94 22.10 -16.23
C ILE A 5 -5.96 21.22 -17.48
N HIS A 6 -5.76 21.82 -18.66
CA HIS A 6 -5.41 21.07 -19.85
C HIS A 6 -4.08 20.41 -19.61
N THR A 7 -4.14 19.18 -19.12
CA THR A 7 -2.94 18.36 -18.89
C THR A 7 -2.34 18.04 -20.25
N ASN A 8 -1.21 18.64 -20.58
CA ASN A 8 -0.51 18.36 -21.84
C ASN A 8 0.20 17.00 -21.71
N ILE A 9 -0.44 15.97 -22.26
CA ILE A 9 0.07 14.57 -22.21
C ILE A 9 1.47 14.48 -22.82
N ASP A 10 1.77 15.24 -23.87
CA ASP A 10 3.09 15.21 -24.49
C ASP A 10 4.18 15.77 -23.55
N GLN A 11 3.87 16.79 -22.76
CA GLN A 11 4.78 17.28 -21.74
C GLN A 11 5.03 16.22 -20.65
N ILE A 12 3.97 15.58 -20.13
CA ILE A 12 4.10 14.50 -19.13
C ILE A 12 4.91 13.34 -19.70
N ARG A 13 4.67 12.93 -20.97
CA ARG A 13 5.44 11.86 -21.60
C ARG A 13 6.94 12.17 -21.70
N ASN A 14 7.31 13.44 -21.81
CA ASN A 14 8.73 13.85 -21.86
C ASN A 14 9.47 13.64 -20.54
N ASP A 15 8.73 13.60 -19.40
CA ASP A 15 9.30 13.31 -18.09
C ASP A 15 9.73 11.85 -17.94
N PHE A 16 9.28 10.96 -18.83
CA PHE A 16 9.59 9.52 -18.80
C PHE A 16 10.53 9.14 -19.95
N PRO A 17 11.86 9.06 -19.72
CA PRO A 17 12.86 8.87 -20.77
C PRO A 17 12.67 7.57 -21.54
N ILE A 18 12.21 6.50 -20.89
CA ILE A 18 11.97 5.20 -21.52
C ILE A 18 10.92 5.26 -22.63
N LEU A 19 9.95 6.18 -22.56
CA LEU A 19 8.90 6.31 -23.57
C LEU A 19 9.42 6.86 -24.92
N LYS A 20 10.68 7.36 -24.96
CA LYS A 20 11.37 7.74 -26.19
C LYS A 20 11.95 6.54 -26.94
N ARG A 21 11.99 5.35 -26.29
CA ARG A 21 12.53 4.13 -26.87
C ARG A 21 11.63 3.64 -28.01
N LYS A 22 12.25 3.11 -29.07
CA LYS A 22 11.57 2.38 -30.14
C LYS A 22 11.73 0.88 -29.94
N VAL A 23 10.65 0.14 -30.22
CA VAL A 23 10.61 -1.32 -30.23
C VAL A 23 10.15 -1.75 -31.60
N ASN A 24 10.96 -2.54 -32.33
CA ASN A 24 10.69 -2.95 -33.73
C ASN A 24 10.36 -1.76 -34.67
N GLY A 25 11.08 -0.64 -34.46
CA GLY A 25 10.89 0.58 -35.26
C GLY A 25 9.67 1.43 -34.88
N GLN A 26 8.79 0.97 -33.99
CA GLN A 26 7.61 1.67 -33.50
C GLN A 26 7.86 2.32 -32.15
N ASN A 27 7.10 3.37 -31.79
CA ASN A 27 7.16 3.97 -30.47
C ASN A 27 6.72 2.96 -29.40
N LEU A 28 7.39 2.97 -28.24
CA LEU A 28 7.02 2.13 -27.11
C LEU A 28 5.58 2.42 -26.66
N ILE A 29 4.78 1.36 -26.57
CA ILE A 29 3.47 1.33 -25.93
C ILE A 29 3.61 0.43 -24.69
N TYR A 30 3.23 0.95 -23.52
CA TYR A 30 3.33 0.24 -22.25
C TYR A 30 2.02 0.35 -21.48
N PHE A 31 1.39 -0.81 -21.18
CA PHE A 31 0.09 -0.90 -20.49
C PHE A 31 0.12 -1.74 -19.22
N ASP A 32 1.30 -2.09 -18.73
CA ASP A 32 1.45 -2.91 -17.53
C ASP A 32 1.74 -2.08 -16.25
N ASN A 33 1.11 -0.89 -16.16
CA ASN A 33 1.31 0.01 -15.01
C ASN A 33 0.76 -0.56 -13.69
N ALA A 34 -0.20 -1.48 -13.75
CA ALA A 34 -0.71 -2.17 -12.57
C ALA A 34 0.37 -3.08 -11.91
N ALA A 35 1.34 -3.57 -12.71
CA ALA A 35 2.49 -4.30 -12.18
C ALA A 35 3.57 -3.33 -11.68
N THR A 36 3.99 -2.38 -12.53
CA THR A 36 4.92 -1.30 -12.16
C THR A 36 4.78 -0.12 -13.12
N SER A 37 4.85 1.11 -12.62
CA SER A 37 4.89 2.33 -13.45
C SER A 37 6.30 2.57 -13.98
N GLN A 38 6.40 3.30 -15.10
CA GLN A 38 7.68 3.78 -15.59
C GLN A 38 8.23 4.89 -14.68
N THR A 39 9.56 4.98 -14.60
CA THR A 39 10.24 5.92 -13.69
C THR A 39 10.46 7.26 -14.38
N PRO A 40 9.98 8.37 -13.82
CA PRO A 40 10.22 9.70 -14.36
C PRO A 40 11.67 10.14 -14.14
N GLN A 41 12.16 11.04 -15.01
CA GLN A 41 13.55 11.52 -14.98
C GLN A 41 13.95 12.08 -13.60
N ILE A 42 13.07 12.83 -12.97
CA ILE A 42 13.35 13.41 -11.64
C ILE A 42 13.69 12.37 -10.57
N VAL A 43 13.08 11.17 -10.64
CA VAL A 43 13.40 10.07 -9.71
C VAL A 43 14.74 9.44 -10.06
N ILE A 44 15.02 9.24 -11.36
CA ILE A 44 16.33 8.74 -11.84
C ILE A 44 17.43 9.66 -11.36
N ASP A 45 17.28 10.97 -11.57
CA ASP A 45 18.25 11.99 -11.17
C ASP A 45 18.44 12.02 -9.65
N SER A 46 17.35 11.90 -8.89
CA SER A 46 17.41 11.86 -7.41
C SER A 46 18.23 10.67 -6.89
N ILE A 47 18.10 9.50 -7.53
CA ILE A 47 18.88 8.30 -7.18
C ILE A 47 20.36 8.52 -7.55
N ALA A 48 20.64 9.05 -8.74
CA ALA A 48 22.00 9.36 -9.19
C ALA A 48 22.65 10.40 -8.27
N ASP A 49 21.93 11.45 -7.90
CA ASP A 49 22.38 12.50 -6.99
C ASP A 49 22.69 11.95 -5.60
N TYR A 50 21.84 11.08 -5.07
CA TYR A 50 22.11 10.45 -3.78
C TYR A 50 23.46 9.72 -3.78
N TYR A 51 23.67 8.82 -4.74
CA TYR A 51 24.91 8.03 -4.79
C TYR A 51 26.14 8.84 -5.13
N SER A 52 26.01 9.91 -5.92
CA SER A 52 27.16 10.73 -6.36
C SER A 52 27.51 11.86 -5.40
N LYS A 53 26.56 12.33 -4.56
CA LYS A 53 26.77 13.56 -3.78
C LYS A 53 26.76 13.36 -2.26
N TYR A 54 25.86 12.52 -1.71
CA TYR A 54 25.65 12.46 -0.26
C TYR A 54 25.30 11.05 0.28
N ASN A 55 25.66 9.98 -0.44
CA ASN A 55 25.47 8.62 0.05
C ASN A 55 26.22 8.39 1.36
N SER A 56 25.49 8.10 2.43
CA SER A 56 26.04 7.83 3.76
C SER A 56 25.06 7.05 4.64
N ASN A 57 25.56 6.51 5.77
CA ASN A 57 24.74 5.99 6.84
C ASN A 57 23.82 7.08 7.40
N ILE A 58 22.55 6.77 7.57
CA ILE A 58 21.58 7.63 8.23
C ILE A 58 21.53 7.37 9.74
N HIS A 59 21.16 8.38 10.53
CA HIS A 59 20.90 8.36 11.99
C HIS A 59 22.09 8.07 12.93
N ARG A 60 23.23 7.59 12.45
CA ARG A 60 24.36 7.16 13.31
C ARG A 60 25.66 7.91 13.11
N GLY A 61 25.83 8.60 11.98
CA GLY A 61 27.04 9.34 11.70
C GLY A 61 26.98 10.76 12.23
N VAL A 62 28.11 11.25 12.74
CA VAL A 62 28.24 12.65 13.25
C VAL A 62 28.88 13.58 12.21
N HIS A 63 29.22 13.08 11.01
CA HIS A 63 29.83 13.85 9.95
C HIS A 63 28.79 14.42 8.97
N PHE A 64 29.20 15.43 8.19
CA PHE A 64 28.35 16.21 7.31
C PHE A 64 27.45 15.36 6.38
N LEU A 65 28.01 14.39 5.64
CA LEU A 65 27.24 13.56 4.72
C LEU A 65 26.15 12.73 5.41
N SER A 66 26.42 12.26 6.64
CA SER A 66 25.43 11.51 7.41
C SER A 66 24.26 12.40 7.84
N GLN A 67 24.52 13.65 8.20
CA GLN A 67 23.46 14.61 8.52
C GLN A 67 22.62 14.92 7.28
N GLU A 68 23.27 15.21 6.14
CA GLU A 68 22.59 15.51 4.88
C GLU A 68 21.69 14.34 4.42
N ALA A 69 22.22 13.11 4.45
CA ALA A 69 21.45 11.90 4.11
C ALA A 69 20.28 11.65 5.09
N THR A 70 20.50 11.88 6.40
CA THR A 70 19.45 11.75 7.42
C THR A 70 18.34 12.78 7.19
N ASP A 71 18.71 14.03 6.93
CA ASP A 71 17.76 15.11 6.65
C ASP A 71 16.91 14.81 5.41
N ALA A 72 17.52 14.31 4.34
CA ALA A 72 16.82 13.94 3.12
C ALA A 72 15.83 12.79 3.37
N TYR A 73 16.23 11.78 4.15
CA TYR A 73 15.40 10.65 4.54
C TYR A 73 14.18 11.10 5.38
N GLU A 74 14.41 11.91 6.42
CA GLU A 74 13.32 12.39 7.29
C GLU A 74 12.40 13.38 6.57
N LYS A 75 12.91 14.23 5.68
CA LYS A 75 12.08 15.06 4.80
C LYS A 75 11.16 14.22 3.90
N SER A 76 11.65 13.07 3.42
CA SER A 76 10.83 12.15 2.64
C SER A 76 9.72 11.55 3.51
N ARG A 77 10.02 11.14 4.75
CA ARG A 77 9.03 10.65 5.72
C ARG A 77 7.91 11.66 5.96
N VAL A 78 8.26 12.92 6.18
CA VAL A 78 7.27 14.01 6.36
C VAL A 78 6.44 14.26 5.10
N LYS A 79 7.01 14.07 3.89
CA LYS A 79 6.24 14.16 2.64
C LYS A 79 5.19 13.05 2.56
N PHE A 80 5.56 11.81 2.90
CA PHE A 80 4.61 10.69 2.94
C PHE A 80 3.55 10.89 4.02
N GLN A 81 3.91 11.36 5.22
CA GLN A 81 2.96 11.71 6.27
C GLN A 81 1.87 12.66 5.74
N LYS A 82 2.29 13.76 5.08
CA LYS A 82 1.34 14.74 4.49
C LYS A 82 0.54 14.16 3.33
N HIS A 83 1.15 13.29 2.52
CA HIS A 83 0.48 12.67 1.37
C HIS A 83 -0.66 11.74 1.80
N PHE A 84 -0.47 10.98 2.87
CA PHE A 84 -1.46 10.08 3.45
C PHE A 84 -2.34 10.72 4.53
N ASN A 85 -2.08 11.99 4.87
CA ASN A 85 -2.74 12.71 5.98
C ASN A 85 -2.60 11.96 7.32
N ALA A 86 -1.46 11.34 7.58
CA ALA A 86 -1.17 10.72 8.89
C ALA A 86 -0.90 11.80 9.94
N ASP A 87 -1.27 11.54 11.20
CA ASP A 87 -1.11 12.51 12.29
C ASP A 87 0.37 12.79 12.58
N ASN A 88 1.22 11.76 12.55
CA ASN A 88 2.62 11.88 12.92
C ASN A 88 3.55 11.22 11.89
N SER A 89 4.75 11.79 11.71
CA SER A 89 5.75 11.23 10.79
C SER A 89 6.26 9.86 11.22
N TYR A 90 6.27 9.53 12.50
CA TYR A 90 6.69 8.22 12.99
C TYR A 90 5.70 7.08 12.65
N GLU A 91 4.49 7.39 12.22
CA GLU A 91 3.53 6.42 11.69
C GLU A 91 3.93 5.92 10.29
N ILE A 92 4.81 6.66 9.60
CA ILE A 92 5.32 6.27 8.29
C ILE A 92 6.52 5.33 8.45
N ILE A 93 6.36 4.08 8.07
CA ILE A 93 7.40 3.05 8.16
C ILE A 93 7.84 2.66 6.74
N PHE A 94 9.10 2.91 6.40
CA PHE A 94 9.66 2.49 5.12
C PHE A 94 10.06 1.01 5.16
N THR A 95 9.61 0.28 4.16
CA THR A 95 9.91 -1.13 3.93
C THR A 95 10.36 -1.34 2.48
N SER A 96 10.65 -2.57 2.08
CA SER A 96 10.99 -2.90 0.69
C SER A 96 9.75 -3.11 -0.21
N GLY A 97 8.55 -2.71 0.23
CA GLY A 97 7.30 -2.76 -0.53
C GLY A 97 6.15 -3.42 0.22
N THR A 98 4.97 -3.45 -0.40
CA THR A 98 3.71 -3.92 0.20
C THR A 98 3.83 -5.33 0.80
N THR A 99 4.44 -6.27 0.08
CA THR A 99 4.62 -7.65 0.58
C THR A 99 5.43 -7.68 1.89
N HIS A 100 6.52 -6.90 1.98
CA HIS A 100 7.30 -6.80 3.21
C HIS A 100 6.48 -6.17 4.34
N SER A 101 5.73 -5.11 4.05
CA SER A 101 4.86 -4.45 5.05
C SER A 101 3.83 -5.41 5.62
N ILE A 102 3.15 -6.19 4.78
CA ILE A 102 2.16 -7.18 5.22
C ILE A 102 2.81 -8.26 6.10
N ASN A 103 3.97 -8.80 5.68
CA ASN A 103 4.69 -9.79 6.47
C ASN A 103 5.19 -9.23 7.82
N LEU A 104 5.58 -7.96 7.86
CA LEU A 104 5.99 -7.29 9.09
C LEU A 104 4.83 -7.22 10.08
N VAL A 105 3.64 -6.81 9.61
CA VAL A 105 2.41 -6.78 10.43
C VAL A 105 2.04 -8.19 10.88
N ALA A 106 2.00 -9.17 9.96
CA ALA A 106 1.67 -10.55 10.28
C ALA A 106 2.58 -11.13 11.37
N ASN A 107 3.88 -10.89 11.25
CA ASN A 107 4.85 -11.34 12.27
C ASN A 107 4.63 -10.66 13.63
N GLY A 108 4.18 -9.42 13.65
CA GLY A 108 3.80 -8.70 14.89
C GLY A 108 2.64 -9.37 15.64
N PHE A 109 1.69 -9.97 14.93
CA PHE A 109 0.54 -10.65 15.53
C PHE A 109 0.79 -12.09 15.96
N LYS A 110 1.93 -12.68 15.62
CA LYS A 110 2.27 -14.07 15.95
C LYS A 110 2.14 -14.43 17.43
N LYS A 111 2.48 -13.49 18.35
CA LYS A 111 2.38 -13.68 19.79
C LYS A 111 1.03 -13.26 20.39
N ILE A 112 0.19 -12.61 19.61
CA ILE A 112 -1.08 -12.02 20.03
C ILE A 112 -2.25 -12.94 19.74
N LEU A 113 -2.25 -13.53 18.53
CA LEU A 113 -3.30 -14.45 18.08
C LEU A 113 -3.27 -15.77 18.83
N LYS A 114 -4.46 -16.28 19.11
CA LYS A 114 -4.69 -17.54 19.81
C LYS A 114 -5.45 -18.52 18.95
N LYS A 115 -5.41 -19.78 19.37
CA LYS A 115 -6.21 -20.85 18.74
C LYS A 115 -7.69 -20.48 18.71
N ASN A 116 -8.30 -20.63 17.55
CA ASN A 116 -9.69 -20.29 17.21
C ASN A 116 -10.02 -18.78 17.11
N ASP A 117 -9.04 -17.87 17.23
CA ASP A 117 -9.24 -16.52 16.75
C ASP A 117 -9.50 -16.53 15.23
N GLU A 118 -10.20 -15.54 14.72
CA GLU A 118 -10.58 -15.48 13.32
C GLU A 118 -9.93 -14.28 12.62
N ILE A 119 -9.43 -14.55 11.42
CA ILE A 119 -8.91 -13.56 10.48
C ILE A 119 -9.84 -13.54 9.29
N ILE A 120 -10.32 -12.37 8.90
CA ILE A 120 -11.15 -12.20 7.71
C ILE A 120 -10.28 -11.60 6.59
N ILE A 121 -10.31 -12.22 5.41
CA ILE A 121 -9.71 -11.70 4.18
C ILE A 121 -10.77 -11.64 3.09
N SER A 122 -10.52 -10.84 2.02
CA SER A 122 -11.42 -10.87 0.87
C SER A 122 -10.99 -11.93 -0.16
N GLN A 123 -11.92 -12.34 -1.01
CA GLN A 123 -11.64 -13.23 -2.16
C GLN A 123 -10.82 -12.50 -3.25
N LEU A 124 -10.74 -11.16 -3.20
CA LEU A 124 -10.02 -10.33 -4.18
C LEU A 124 -8.55 -10.07 -3.83
N GLU A 125 -8.03 -10.69 -2.76
CA GLU A 125 -6.70 -10.35 -2.28
C GLU A 125 -5.58 -10.82 -3.23
N HIS A 126 -4.55 -10.00 -3.34
CA HIS A 126 -3.28 -10.42 -3.91
C HIS A 126 -2.61 -11.47 -3.00
N HIS A 127 -1.84 -12.41 -3.57
CA HIS A 127 -1.15 -13.46 -2.80
C HIS A 127 -0.33 -12.92 -1.62
N SER A 128 0.25 -11.73 -1.74
CA SER A 128 0.98 -11.07 -0.64
C SER A 128 0.09 -10.79 0.58
N ASN A 129 -1.23 -10.69 0.39
CA ASN A 129 -2.22 -10.47 1.44
C ASN A 129 -3.07 -11.73 1.72
N ILE A 130 -2.62 -12.90 1.31
CA ILE A 130 -3.23 -14.21 1.62
C ILE A 130 -2.22 -15.08 2.37
N VAL A 131 -1.06 -15.33 1.74
CA VAL A 131 -0.09 -16.33 2.22
C VAL A 131 0.44 -16.03 3.62
N PRO A 132 0.82 -14.79 3.99
CA PRO A 132 1.29 -14.50 5.36
C PRO A 132 0.25 -14.86 6.43
N TRP A 133 -1.02 -14.65 6.12
CA TRP A 133 -2.12 -14.96 7.04
C TRP A 133 -2.39 -16.46 7.15
N GLN A 134 -2.25 -17.22 6.05
CA GLN A 134 -2.30 -18.67 6.07
C GLN A 134 -1.20 -19.25 6.97
N MET A 135 0.04 -18.82 6.77
CA MET A 135 1.18 -19.23 7.60
C MET A 135 0.96 -18.87 9.08
N LEU A 136 0.47 -17.67 9.35
CA LEU A 136 0.17 -17.23 10.71
C LEU A 136 -0.92 -18.10 11.37
N CYS A 137 -1.96 -18.47 10.62
CA CYS A 137 -3.02 -19.36 11.11
C CYS A 137 -2.51 -20.79 11.38
N GLU A 138 -1.63 -21.32 10.54
CA GLU A 138 -0.99 -22.62 10.76
C GLU A 138 -0.17 -22.64 12.06
N GLU A 139 0.56 -21.56 12.34
CA GLU A 139 1.38 -21.46 13.55
C GLU A 139 0.57 -21.21 14.82
N THR A 140 -0.51 -20.42 14.76
CA THR A 140 -1.26 -19.98 15.95
C THR A 140 -2.50 -20.81 16.22
N GLY A 141 -2.99 -21.55 15.24
CA GLY A 141 -4.29 -22.24 15.28
C GLY A 141 -5.49 -21.31 15.09
N ALA A 142 -5.26 -20.07 14.65
CA ALA A 142 -6.31 -19.16 14.20
C ALA A 142 -6.95 -19.67 12.88
N LYS A 143 -8.07 -19.09 12.46
CA LYS A 143 -8.85 -19.54 11.29
C LYS A 143 -9.08 -18.40 10.32
N ILE A 144 -8.86 -18.66 9.04
CA ILE A 144 -9.21 -17.71 7.98
C ILE A 144 -10.70 -17.88 7.61
N LYS A 145 -11.37 -16.74 7.48
CA LYS A 145 -12.69 -16.56 6.88
C LYS A 145 -12.54 -15.69 5.63
N VAL A 146 -13.34 -15.98 4.60
CA VAL A 146 -13.21 -15.28 3.31
C VAL A 146 -14.51 -14.56 3.00
N ILE A 147 -14.41 -13.27 2.69
CA ILE A 147 -15.52 -12.46 2.14
C ILE A 147 -15.68 -12.85 0.68
N PRO A 148 -16.81 -13.43 0.27
CA PRO A 148 -17.03 -13.79 -1.12
C PRO A 148 -17.31 -12.57 -2.00
N ILE A 149 -17.21 -12.76 -3.31
CA ILE A 149 -17.60 -11.78 -4.33
C ILE A 149 -18.88 -12.26 -5.05
N ASP A 150 -19.57 -11.29 -5.64
CA ASP A 150 -20.69 -11.55 -6.54
C ASP A 150 -20.24 -11.78 -8.01
N ASN A 151 -21.19 -11.91 -8.92
CA ASN A 151 -20.92 -12.10 -10.35
C ASN A 151 -20.31 -10.85 -11.03
N ASN A 152 -20.38 -9.68 -10.41
CA ASN A 152 -19.74 -8.44 -10.89
C ASN A 152 -18.33 -8.29 -10.33
N GLY A 153 -17.90 -9.17 -9.43
CA GLY A 153 -16.62 -9.12 -8.74
C GLY A 153 -16.62 -8.23 -7.51
N GLU A 154 -17.79 -7.71 -7.08
CA GLU A 154 -17.90 -6.86 -5.89
C GLU A 154 -17.99 -7.71 -4.60
N LEU A 155 -17.42 -7.20 -3.50
CA LEU A 155 -17.52 -7.86 -2.19
C LEU A 155 -18.97 -7.92 -1.72
N ILE A 156 -19.46 -9.09 -1.31
CA ILE A 156 -20.80 -9.25 -0.75
C ILE A 156 -20.76 -8.78 0.71
N ILE A 157 -21.10 -7.52 0.94
CA ILE A 157 -20.98 -6.85 2.25
C ILE A 157 -21.83 -7.50 3.32
N ASP A 158 -23.04 -7.93 3.02
CA ASP A 158 -23.89 -8.68 3.99
C ASP A 158 -23.19 -9.95 4.48
N LYS A 159 -22.43 -10.63 3.60
CA LYS A 159 -21.66 -11.81 4.01
C LYS A 159 -20.48 -11.43 4.89
N PHE A 160 -19.80 -10.31 4.60
CA PHE A 160 -18.75 -9.79 5.47
C PHE A 160 -19.29 -9.50 6.87
N GLU A 161 -20.41 -8.77 6.99
CA GLU A 161 -21.00 -8.43 8.28
C GLU A 161 -21.42 -9.69 9.06
N ASN A 162 -21.92 -10.71 8.39
CA ASN A 162 -22.29 -12.00 9.00
C ASN A 162 -21.06 -12.84 9.43
N LEU A 163 -19.85 -12.57 8.92
CA LEU A 163 -18.62 -13.21 9.37
C LEU A 163 -18.10 -12.61 10.67
N LEU A 164 -18.42 -11.33 10.94
CA LEU A 164 -17.93 -10.62 12.13
C LEU A 164 -18.52 -11.20 13.42
N ASN A 165 -17.67 -11.46 14.41
CA ASN A 165 -18.06 -11.95 15.73
C ASN A 165 -16.95 -11.68 16.76
N SER A 166 -17.15 -12.05 18.03
CA SER A 166 -16.20 -11.81 19.13
C SER A 166 -14.83 -12.48 18.97
N LYS A 167 -14.71 -13.47 18.07
CA LYS A 167 -13.43 -14.14 17.74
C LYS A 167 -12.69 -13.44 16.61
N THR A 168 -13.33 -12.55 15.86
CA THR A 168 -12.68 -11.78 14.81
C THR A 168 -11.65 -10.85 15.43
N LYS A 169 -10.38 -10.99 15.04
CA LYS A 169 -9.27 -10.19 15.52
C LYS A 169 -8.67 -9.30 14.45
N LEU A 170 -8.68 -9.78 13.21
CA LEU A 170 -8.01 -9.12 12.10
C LEU A 170 -8.89 -9.16 10.86
N VAL A 171 -8.92 -8.06 10.10
CA VAL A 171 -9.57 -7.96 8.79
C VAL A 171 -8.57 -7.41 7.78
N PHE A 172 -8.39 -8.09 6.66
CA PHE A 172 -7.44 -7.71 5.63
C PHE A 172 -8.12 -7.62 4.27
N VAL A 173 -8.08 -6.44 3.67
CA VAL A 173 -8.76 -6.17 2.41
C VAL A 173 -7.92 -5.26 1.53
N ASN A 174 -7.98 -5.44 0.21
CA ASN A 174 -7.42 -4.47 -0.72
C ASN A 174 -8.38 -3.29 -0.91
N HIS A 175 -7.82 -2.09 -1.08
CA HIS A 175 -8.60 -0.89 -1.38
C HIS A 175 -9.10 -0.91 -2.83
N VAL A 176 -8.21 -1.26 -3.76
CA VAL A 176 -8.51 -1.46 -5.17
C VAL A 176 -7.95 -2.81 -5.62
N SER A 177 -8.78 -3.62 -6.24
CA SER A 177 -8.37 -4.93 -6.74
C SER A 177 -7.33 -4.79 -7.86
N ASN A 178 -6.21 -5.48 -7.74
CA ASN A 178 -5.19 -5.54 -8.78
C ASN A 178 -5.63 -6.32 -10.03
N ALA A 179 -6.62 -7.19 -9.91
CA ALA A 179 -7.13 -8.02 -10.99
C ALA A 179 -8.32 -7.37 -11.72
N LEU A 180 -9.24 -6.77 -10.98
CA LEU A 180 -10.52 -6.29 -11.51
C LEU A 180 -10.62 -4.74 -11.53
N GLY A 181 -9.76 -4.02 -10.78
CA GLY A 181 -9.83 -2.57 -10.66
C GLY A 181 -11.02 -2.07 -9.84
N ILE A 182 -11.75 -2.96 -9.17
CA ILE A 182 -12.89 -2.60 -8.32
C ILE A 182 -12.38 -1.89 -7.08
N VAL A 183 -13.06 -0.79 -6.72
CA VAL A 183 -12.81 -0.03 -5.50
C VAL A 183 -13.70 -0.57 -4.39
N ASN A 184 -13.10 -1.15 -3.36
CA ASN A 184 -13.83 -1.74 -2.24
C ASN A 184 -14.31 -0.66 -1.25
N PRO A 185 -15.45 -0.86 -0.56
CA PRO A 185 -16.03 0.10 0.41
C PRO A 185 -15.28 0.05 1.75
N ILE A 186 -13.99 0.44 1.73
CA ILE A 186 -13.04 0.27 2.85
C ILE A 186 -13.52 0.96 4.11
N LYS A 187 -14.02 2.20 4.02
CA LYS A 187 -14.49 2.95 5.18
C LYS A 187 -15.62 2.23 5.92
N HIS A 188 -16.53 1.58 5.18
CA HIS A 188 -17.59 0.77 5.77
C HIS A 188 -17.02 -0.50 6.44
N ILE A 189 -16.10 -1.18 5.76
CA ILE A 189 -15.46 -2.40 6.27
C ILE A 189 -14.71 -2.11 7.57
N ILE A 190 -13.92 -1.04 7.61
CA ILE A 190 -13.16 -0.61 8.81
C ILE A 190 -14.13 -0.33 9.96
N LYS A 191 -15.15 0.51 9.73
CA LYS A 191 -16.15 0.84 10.74
C LYS A 191 -16.79 -0.41 11.34
N LYS A 192 -17.20 -1.36 10.48
CA LYS A 192 -17.83 -2.60 10.93
C LYS A 192 -16.89 -3.53 11.68
N ALA A 193 -15.64 -3.62 11.26
CA ALA A 193 -14.61 -4.40 11.96
C ALA A 193 -14.34 -3.83 13.37
N HIS A 194 -14.25 -2.51 13.50
CA HIS A 194 -14.02 -1.82 14.77
C HIS A 194 -15.19 -2.02 15.77
N GLU A 195 -16.43 -2.22 15.31
CA GLU A 195 -17.58 -2.57 16.19
C GLU A 195 -17.30 -3.88 16.96
N PHE A 196 -16.42 -4.75 16.45
CA PHE A 196 -15.99 -6.01 17.08
C PHE A 196 -14.57 -5.95 17.67
N ASN A 197 -13.94 -4.76 17.76
CA ASN A 197 -12.55 -4.56 18.17
C ASN A 197 -11.55 -5.34 17.29
N ALA A 198 -11.86 -5.56 16.03
CA ALA A 198 -10.97 -6.16 15.06
C ALA A 198 -10.08 -5.09 14.41
N ILE A 199 -8.79 -5.38 14.28
CA ILE A 199 -7.80 -4.51 13.66
C ILE A 199 -7.86 -4.70 12.14
N VAL A 200 -7.76 -3.60 11.39
CA VAL A 200 -7.87 -3.62 9.93
C VAL A 200 -6.57 -3.23 9.25
N LEU A 201 -6.09 -4.07 8.34
CA LEU A 201 -5.04 -3.71 7.39
C LEU A 201 -5.64 -3.59 5.98
N VAL A 202 -5.33 -2.47 5.34
CA VAL A 202 -5.75 -2.20 3.96
C VAL A 202 -4.53 -2.26 3.03
N ASP A 203 -4.59 -3.13 2.03
CA ASP A 203 -3.64 -3.12 0.91
C ASP A 203 -4.04 -2.03 -0.09
N GLY A 204 -3.30 -0.93 -0.04
CA GLY A 204 -3.48 0.25 -0.89
C GLY A 204 -2.57 0.29 -2.12
N ALA A 205 -1.88 -0.82 -2.47
CA ALA A 205 -0.89 -0.82 -3.53
C ALA A 205 -1.44 -0.33 -4.89
N GLN A 206 -2.69 -0.64 -5.21
CA GLN A 206 -3.36 -0.16 -6.43
C GLN A 206 -4.12 1.15 -6.21
N ALA A 207 -4.53 1.48 -5.00
CA ALA A 207 -5.28 2.71 -4.73
C ALA A 207 -4.37 3.95 -4.71
N THR A 208 -3.21 3.86 -4.07
CA THR A 208 -2.30 4.99 -3.84
C THR A 208 -1.91 5.75 -5.11
N PRO A 209 -1.62 5.13 -6.27
CA PRO A 209 -1.29 5.88 -7.48
C PRO A 209 -2.49 6.53 -8.15
N HIS A 210 -3.73 6.17 -7.82
CA HIS A 210 -4.92 6.56 -8.56
C HIS A 210 -5.89 7.47 -7.80
N MET A 211 -5.81 7.50 -6.47
CA MET A 211 -6.74 8.26 -5.65
C MET A 211 -6.05 8.88 -4.42
N LYS A 212 -6.61 9.97 -3.93
CA LYS A 212 -6.15 10.56 -2.68
C LYS A 212 -6.53 9.63 -1.52
N ILE A 213 -5.53 9.28 -0.71
CA ILE A 213 -5.72 8.49 0.51
C ILE A 213 -5.64 9.43 1.71
N ASP A 214 -6.56 9.24 2.64
CA ASP A 214 -6.61 9.95 3.92
C ASP A 214 -6.78 8.89 5.02
N VAL A 215 -5.68 8.54 5.67
CA VAL A 215 -5.68 7.43 6.64
C VAL A 215 -6.41 7.78 7.92
N VAL A 216 -6.48 9.08 8.28
CA VAL A 216 -7.23 9.56 9.44
C VAL A 216 -8.74 9.50 9.15
N ASP A 217 -9.20 9.97 7.97
CA ASP A 217 -10.62 9.87 7.58
C ASP A 217 -11.09 8.42 7.43
N LEU A 218 -10.19 7.52 7.02
CA LEU A 218 -10.48 6.09 6.94
C LEU A 218 -10.54 5.42 8.32
N ASP A 219 -9.87 5.97 9.33
CA ASP A 219 -9.69 5.36 10.67
C ASP A 219 -9.05 3.96 10.58
N VAL A 220 -8.07 3.80 9.69
CA VAL A 220 -7.43 2.52 9.40
C VAL A 220 -6.24 2.26 10.34
N ASP A 221 -6.11 1.04 10.86
CA ASP A 221 -5.00 0.67 11.75
C ASP A 221 -3.68 0.50 10.98
N PHE A 222 -3.73 -0.13 9.80
CA PHE A 222 -2.58 -0.30 8.91
C PHE A 222 -2.97 -0.05 7.46
N TYR A 223 -2.26 0.85 6.79
CA TYR A 223 -2.39 1.07 5.36
C TYR A 223 -1.04 0.78 4.69
N VAL A 224 -0.99 -0.20 3.82
CA VAL A 224 0.26 -0.62 3.16
C VAL A 224 0.24 -0.33 1.67
N THR A 225 1.37 0.09 1.12
CA THR A 225 1.48 0.45 -0.29
C THR A 225 2.89 0.23 -0.83
N SER A 226 3.04 0.41 -2.14
CA SER A 226 4.32 0.41 -2.84
C SER A 226 4.48 1.68 -3.66
N THR A 227 5.70 2.18 -3.80
CA THR A 227 6.00 3.44 -4.50
C THR A 227 6.36 3.28 -5.97
N HIS A 228 6.39 2.05 -6.48
CA HIS A 228 6.74 1.76 -7.88
C HIS A 228 5.52 1.61 -8.82
N LYS A 229 4.30 1.71 -8.29
CA LYS A 229 3.04 1.60 -9.06
C LYS A 229 2.45 2.94 -9.43
#